data_5d1fd989aab4008ba05fac6d35e76894
#
_entry.id   5d1fd989aab4008ba05fac6d35e76894
#
_cell.length_a   1.000
_cell.length_b   1.000
_cell.length_c   1.000
_cell.angle_alpha   90.00
_cell.angle_beta   90.00
_cell.angle_gamma   90.00
#
_symmetry.space_group_name_H-M   'P 1'
#
loop_
_entity.id
_entity.type
_entity.pdbx_description
1 polymer ?
#
loop_
_entity_poly.entity_id
_entity_poly.type
_entity_poly.pdbx_seq_one_letter_code
_entity_poly.pdbx_strand_id
1 'polypeptide(L)'
;MPNGLNIAFFASSLVSAYWNGAATYYRGIIRALAARGHHVTFYESDAYDRQKHRDIPDPDWAKVVVYSAANEDGVRRCLHAAASADLIVKASGNGVFDELLEAAVLELKTPRNLVAFWDVDAPATLDRIHANPADPFAALIPRYDLILTYGGGQPVVRAYTNLNARLCVPIYNALDPATHHPVAPDARFQADLAFLGNRLPDREARVESFFLDAAACLPDRRF
;
A
#
# COMPACT_ATOMS: atom_id res chain seq x y z
N MET A 1 -2.14 -20.60 21.94
CA MET A 1 -2.56 -19.82 20.76
C MET A 1 -2.37 -20.70 19.56
N PRO A 2 -3.27 -20.73 18.58
CA PRO A 2 -2.98 -21.39 17.33
C PRO A 2 -1.69 -20.81 16.76
N ASN A 3 -0.92 -21.66 16.06
CA ASN A 3 0.33 -21.26 15.41
C ASN A 3 0.10 -20.01 14.57
N GLY A 4 1.05 -19.04 14.57
CA GLY A 4 0.96 -17.83 13.78
C GLY A 4 0.78 -18.14 12.28
N LEU A 5 0.13 -17.23 11.54
CA LEU A 5 -0.06 -17.37 10.09
C LEU A 5 1.25 -17.04 9.36
N ASN A 6 1.50 -17.75 8.26
CA ASN A 6 2.49 -17.37 7.26
C ASN A 6 1.82 -16.45 6.23
N ILE A 7 2.30 -15.24 6.10
CA ILE A 7 1.71 -14.20 5.26
C ILE A 7 2.70 -13.83 4.14
N ALA A 8 2.29 -13.99 2.90
CA ALA A 8 3.00 -13.48 1.73
C ALA A 8 2.44 -12.11 1.34
N PHE A 9 3.26 -11.09 1.29
CA PHE A 9 2.84 -9.72 1.04
C PHE A 9 3.57 -9.15 -0.17
N PHE A 10 2.87 -8.93 -1.28
CA PHE A 10 3.40 -8.32 -2.50
C PHE A 10 3.02 -6.84 -2.54
N ALA A 11 3.99 -5.94 -2.39
CA ALA A 11 3.74 -4.51 -2.39
C ALA A 11 4.97 -3.71 -2.87
N SER A 12 4.87 -2.38 -2.81
CA SER A 12 5.85 -1.45 -3.39
C SER A 12 7.25 -1.54 -2.79
N SER A 13 7.41 -1.28 -1.50
CA SER A 13 8.64 -1.50 -0.73
C SER A 13 8.39 -1.36 0.76
N LEU A 14 9.03 -2.22 1.55
CA LEU A 14 9.06 -2.15 3.01
C LEU A 14 10.30 -1.38 3.51
N VAL A 15 11.41 -1.52 2.82
CA VAL A 15 12.72 -1.01 3.25
C VAL A 15 13.05 0.38 2.72
N SER A 16 12.17 0.92 1.85
CA SER A 16 12.34 2.27 1.30
C SER A 16 11.04 3.06 1.29
N ALA A 17 11.05 4.22 1.94
CA ALA A 17 9.98 5.22 1.86
C ALA A 17 10.17 6.19 0.67
N TYR A 18 11.21 6.01 -0.13
CA TYR A 18 11.48 6.86 -1.29
C TYR A 18 10.37 6.74 -2.34
N TRP A 19 9.65 7.86 -2.57
CA TRP A 19 8.43 7.93 -3.40
C TRP A 19 7.40 6.84 -3.06
N ASN A 20 7.31 6.49 -1.78
CA ASN A 20 6.50 5.39 -1.30
C ASN A 20 5.88 5.71 0.06
N GLY A 21 4.79 6.47 0.06
CA GLY A 21 4.05 6.83 1.28
C GLY A 21 3.45 5.63 2.04
N ALA A 22 3.26 4.50 1.37
CA ALA A 22 2.72 3.30 1.99
C ALA A 22 3.74 2.56 2.89
N ALA A 23 5.06 2.79 2.71
CA ALA A 23 6.09 2.06 3.46
C ALA A 23 5.92 2.16 4.98
N THR A 24 5.67 3.35 5.51
CA THR A 24 5.48 3.57 6.94
C THR A 24 4.28 2.80 7.48
N TYR A 25 3.18 2.82 6.73
CA TYR A 25 1.97 2.08 7.07
C TYR A 25 2.20 0.56 7.06
N TYR A 26 2.85 0.03 6.01
CA TYR A 26 3.22 -1.39 5.95
C TYR A 26 4.09 -1.78 7.13
N ARG A 27 5.09 -0.98 7.48
CA ARG A 27 5.98 -1.24 8.64
C ARG A 27 5.20 -1.38 9.92
N GLY A 28 4.30 -0.46 10.22
CA GLY A 28 3.48 -0.49 11.43
C GLY A 28 2.59 -1.73 11.51
N ILE A 29 1.87 -2.05 10.43
CA ILE A 29 0.98 -3.21 10.36
C ILE A 29 1.76 -4.53 10.46
N ILE A 30 2.84 -4.68 9.69
CA ILE A 30 3.61 -5.92 9.65
C ILE A 30 4.33 -6.16 10.98
N ARG A 31 4.88 -5.11 11.62
CA ARG A 31 5.43 -5.21 12.96
C ARG A 31 4.38 -5.66 13.99
N ALA A 32 3.17 -5.12 13.90
CA ALA A 32 2.06 -5.51 14.77
C ALA A 32 1.59 -6.94 14.53
N LEU A 33 1.64 -7.44 13.30
CA LEU A 33 1.37 -8.83 12.97
C LEU A 33 2.46 -9.75 13.53
N ALA A 34 3.73 -9.39 13.35
CA ALA A 34 4.86 -10.15 13.90
C ALA A 34 4.81 -10.24 15.44
N ALA A 35 4.47 -9.15 16.11
CA ALA A 35 4.29 -9.12 17.56
C ALA A 35 3.15 -10.04 18.06
N ARG A 36 2.23 -10.41 17.15
CA ARG A 36 1.16 -11.40 17.42
C ARG A 36 1.53 -12.82 17.03
N GLY A 37 2.78 -13.05 16.63
CA GLY A 37 3.31 -14.35 16.25
C GLY A 37 3.05 -14.77 14.79
N HIS A 38 2.65 -13.83 13.91
CA HIS A 38 2.56 -14.09 12.48
C HIS A 38 3.92 -13.92 11.81
N HIS A 39 4.16 -14.67 10.74
CA HIS A 39 5.39 -14.62 9.95
C HIS A 39 5.11 -13.98 8.60
N VAL A 40 5.67 -12.80 8.36
CA VAL A 40 5.46 -12.07 7.10
C VAL A 40 6.69 -12.18 6.22
N THR A 41 6.49 -12.64 4.98
CA THR A 41 7.46 -12.48 3.88
C THR A 41 6.96 -11.38 2.96
N PHE A 42 7.71 -10.30 2.87
CA PHE A 42 7.41 -9.15 2.04
C PHE A 42 8.20 -9.23 0.74
N TYR A 43 7.49 -9.27 -0.37
CA TYR A 43 8.04 -9.33 -1.72
C TYR A 43 7.95 -7.96 -2.37
N GLU A 44 9.11 -7.37 -2.72
CA GLU A 44 9.20 -6.06 -3.35
C GLU A 44 10.08 -6.07 -4.59
N SER A 45 9.76 -5.22 -5.55
CA SER A 45 10.55 -5.10 -6.78
C SER A 45 11.76 -4.17 -6.58
N ASP A 46 12.89 -4.52 -7.20
CA ASP A 46 14.01 -3.60 -7.40
C ASP A 46 13.68 -2.62 -8.53
N ALA A 47 12.91 -1.60 -8.19
CA ALA A 47 12.42 -0.59 -9.13
C ALA A 47 12.45 0.81 -8.51
N TYR A 48 12.43 1.84 -9.37
CA TYR A 48 12.36 3.25 -8.99
C TYR A 48 13.48 3.69 -8.03
N ASP A 49 14.65 3.10 -8.15
CA ASP A 49 15.81 3.34 -7.29
C ASP A 49 15.57 3.12 -5.79
N ARG A 50 14.49 2.44 -5.40
CA ARG A 50 14.12 2.22 -3.99
C ARG A 50 15.18 1.48 -3.21
N GLN A 51 15.87 0.51 -3.84
CA GLN A 51 16.96 -0.21 -3.19
C GLN A 51 18.20 0.65 -2.94
N LYS A 52 18.40 1.71 -3.75
CA LYS A 52 19.46 2.71 -3.52
C LYS A 52 19.10 3.71 -2.43
N HIS A 53 17.81 3.89 -2.17
CA HIS A 53 17.24 4.85 -1.20
C HIS A 53 16.56 4.13 -0.03
N ARG A 54 17.18 3.05 0.45
CA ARG A 54 16.72 2.38 1.67
C ARG A 54 16.91 3.28 2.88
N ASP A 55 15.86 3.45 3.67
CA ASP A 55 15.88 4.24 4.90
C ASP A 55 15.85 3.36 6.17
N ILE A 56 15.65 2.04 6.01
CA ILE A 56 15.85 1.04 7.05
C ILE A 56 16.62 -0.18 6.52
N PRO A 57 17.37 -0.90 7.38
CA PRO A 57 17.90 -2.22 7.03
C PRO A 57 16.77 -3.26 6.93
N ASP A 58 17.12 -4.49 6.54
CA ASP A 58 16.17 -5.60 6.63
C ASP A 58 15.73 -5.77 8.08
N PRO A 59 14.40 -5.70 8.35
CA PRO A 59 13.89 -5.80 9.71
C PRO A 59 13.90 -7.25 10.21
N ASP A 60 14.04 -7.43 11.51
CA ASP A 60 13.95 -8.74 12.18
C ASP A 60 12.52 -9.27 12.31
N TRP A 61 11.54 -8.40 12.17
CA TRP A 61 10.10 -8.72 12.25
C TRP A 61 9.45 -9.09 10.92
N ALA A 62 10.18 -9.06 9.80
CA ALA A 62 9.69 -9.53 8.51
C ALA A 62 10.86 -10.02 7.63
N LYS A 63 10.61 -11.04 6.82
CA LYS A 63 11.54 -11.44 5.77
C LYS A 63 11.28 -10.58 4.54
N VAL A 64 12.28 -9.84 4.05
CA VAL A 64 12.19 -9.07 2.81
C VAL A 64 12.83 -9.86 1.68
N VAL A 65 12.13 -9.97 0.56
CA VAL A 65 12.61 -10.61 -0.67
C VAL A 65 12.50 -9.62 -1.80
N VAL A 66 13.65 -9.14 -2.27
CA VAL A 66 13.74 -8.22 -3.40
C VAL A 66 13.87 -9.01 -4.70
N TYR A 67 13.02 -8.74 -5.68
CA TYR A 67 13.08 -9.35 -7.00
C TYR A 67 13.37 -8.33 -8.09
N SER A 68 14.06 -8.78 -9.14
CA SER A 68 14.43 -7.93 -10.29
C SER A 68 13.17 -7.43 -11.02
N ALA A 69 13.19 -6.16 -11.41
CA ALA A 69 12.19 -5.55 -12.28
C ALA A 69 12.50 -5.74 -13.78
N ALA A 70 13.66 -6.32 -14.13
CA ALA A 70 14.10 -6.44 -15.52
C ALA A 70 13.31 -7.48 -16.34
N ASN A 71 12.79 -8.53 -15.67
CA ASN A 71 11.97 -9.58 -16.28
C ASN A 71 11.09 -10.27 -15.25
N GLU A 72 10.18 -11.11 -15.72
CA GLU A 72 9.19 -11.78 -14.86
C GLU A 72 9.77 -12.95 -14.03
N ASP A 73 10.97 -13.45 -14.31
CA ASP A 73 11.51 -14.63 -13.64
C ASP A 73 11.62 -14.46 -12.13
N GLY A 74 12.00 -13.25 -11.70
CA GLY A 74 12.12 -12.91 -10.28
C GLY A 74 10.78 -12.98 -9.56
N VAL A 75 9.77 -12.30 -10.09
CA VAL A 75 8.43 -12.27 -9.49
C VAL A 75 7.76 -13.66 -9.55
N ARG A 76 7.96 -14.44 -10.61
CA ARG A 76 7.44 -15.81 -10.71
C ARG A 76 8.04 -16.74 -9.66
N ARG A 77 9.35 -16.62 -9.36
CA ARG A 77 9.96 -17.35 -8.24
C ARG A 77 9.36 -16.96 -6.88
N CYS A 78 9.07 -15.66 -6.70
CA CYS A 78 8.41 -15.17 -5.48
C CYS A 78 6.98 -15.73 -5.35
N LEU A 79 6.20 -15.77 -6.44
CA LEU A 79 4.88 -16.38 -6.47
C LEU A 79 4.94 -17.86 -6.09
N HIS A 80 5.88 -18.62 -6.67
CA HIS A 80 6.07 -20.03 -6.31
C HIS A 80 6.39 -20.21 -4.82
N ALA A 81 7.26 -19.37 -4.27
CA ALA A 81 7.62 -19.41 -2.84
C ALA A 81 6.43 -19.02 -1.93
N ALA A 82 5.51 -18.17 -2.40
CA ALA A 82 4.32 -17.73 -1.68
C ALA A 82 3.18 -18.77 -1.65
N ALA A 83 3.24 -19.83 -2.45
CA ALA A 83 2.15 -20.79 -2.62
C ALA A 83 1.74 -21.52 -1.34
N SER A 84 2.64 -21.62 -0.34
CA SER A 84 2.36 -22.26 0.95
C SER A 84 1.86 -21.29 2.04
N ALA A 85 1.68 -20.02 1.72
CA ALA A 85 1.22 -19.04 2.69
C ALA A 85 -0.26 -19.24 3.06
N ASP A 86 -0.61 -18.96 4.30
CA ASP A 86 -1.99 -18.99 4.81
C ASP A 86 -2.79 -17.78 4.35
N LEU A 87 -2.11 -16.63 4.15
CA LEU A 87 -2.68 -15.40 3.60
C LEU A 87 -1.73 -14.85 2.54
N ILE A 88 -2.25 -14.60 1.36
CA ILE A 88 -1.54 -13.94 0.27
C ILE A 88 -2.16 -12.57 0.05
N VAL A 89 -1.38 -11.52 0.20
CA VAL A 89 -1.81 -10.13 0.01
C VAL A 89 -1.09 -9.55 -1.20
N LYS A 90 -1.85 -9.06 -2.17
CA LYS A 90 -1.34 -8.20 -3.25
C LYS A 90 -1.82 -6.78 -3.00
N ALA A 91 -0.92 -5.85 -2.74
CA ALA A 91 -1.25 -4.44 -2.62
C ALA A 91 -1.26 -3.76 -4.00
N SER A 92 -2.13 -2.78 -4.22
CA SER A 92 -2.08 -1.92 -5.41
C SER A 92 -0.83 -1.04 -5.42
N GLY A 93 -0.45 -0.53 -6.59
CA GLY A 93 0.64 0.43 -6.71
C GLY A 93 2.04 -0.13 -6.47
N ASN A 94 2.30 -1.39 -6.82
CA ASN A 94 3.68 -1.93 -6.90
C ASN A 94 4.51 -1.14 -7.90
N GLY A 95 3.87 -0.74 -9.00
CA GLY A 95 4.45 0.00 -10.10
C GLY A 95 5.14 -0.88 -11.15
N VAL A 96 5.41 -2.14 -10.83
CA VAL A 96 6.02 -3.12 -11.75
C VAL A 96 5.28 -4.44 -11.59
N PHE A 97 4.92 -5.05 -12.72
CA PHE A 97 4.19 -6.31 -12.79
C PHE A 97 2.82 -6.30 -12.06
N ASP A 98 2.16 -5.13 -11.98
CA ASP A 98 0.89 -5.03 -11.26
C ASP A 98 -0.18 -5.96 -11.85
N GLU A 99 -0.42 -5.92 -13.16
CA GLU A 99 -1.41 -6.77 -13.84
C GLU A 99 -1.07 -8.27 -13.72
N LEU A 100 0.22 -8.62 -13.85
CA LEU A 100 0.68 -9.99 -13.67
C LEU A 100 0.38 -10.47 -12.25
N LEU A 101 0.75 -9.67 -11.23
CA LEU A 101 0.56 -10.02 -9.83
C LEU A 101 -0.94 -10.08 -9.46
N GLU A 102 -1.75 -9.14 -9.98
CA GLU A 102 -3.21 -9.13 -9.78
C GLU A 102 -3.86 -10.45 -10.21
N ALA A 103 -3.41 -11.03 -11.32
CA ALA A 103 -3.92 -12.31 -11.81
C ALA A 103 -3.23 -13.51 -11.13
N ALA A 104 -1.89 -13.49 -11.06
CA ALA A 104 -1.12 -14.67 -10.68
C ALA A 104 -1.25 -15.06 -9.20
N VAL A 105 -1.49 -14.10 -8.27
CA VAL A 105 -1.74 -14.45 -6.87
C VAL A 105 -3.02 -15.26 -6.71
N LEU A 106 -4.01 -15.08 -7.58
CA LEU A 106 -5.27 -15.82 -7.57
C LEU A 106 -5.10 -17.28 -7.98
N GLU A 107 -4.07 -17.60 -8.76
CA GLU A 107 -3.74 -18.99 -9.13
C GLU A 107 -3.10 -19.77 -7.96
N LEU A 108 -2.66 -19.07 -6.89
CA LEU A 108 -2.15 -19.69 -5.67
C LEU A 108 -3.27 -20.02 -4.67
N LYS A 109 -4.52 -19.72 -5.02
CA LYS A 109 -5.67 -19.94 -4.14
C LYS A 109 -5.96 -21.42 -3.93
N THR A 110 -6.15 -21.80 -2.68
CA THR A 110 -6.50 -23.15 -2.25
C THR A 110 -7.61 -23.11 -1.20
N PRO A 111 -8.25 -24.22 -0.85
CA PRO A 111 -9.22 -24.25 0.26
C PRO A 111 -8.61 -23.93 1.65
N ARG A 112 -7.29 -23.81 1.77
CA ARG A 112 -6.59 -23.64 3.05
C ARG A 112 -5.97 -22.26 3.22
N ASN A 113 -6.00 -21.40 2.18
CA ASN A 113 -5.47 -20.06 2.26
C ASN A 113 -6.52 -19.02 1.83
N LEU A 114 -6.23 -17.75 2.15
CA LEU A 114 -6.99 -16.59 1.68
C LEU A 114 -6.11 -15.77 0.76
N VAL A 115 -6.72 -15.22 -0.28
CA VAL A 115 -6.07 -14.26 -1.19
C VAL A 115 -6.78 -12.92 -1.11
N ALA A 116 -6.05 -11.90 -0.67
CA ALA A 116 -6.56 -10.55 -0.48
C ALA A 116 -5.91 -9.56 -1.46
N PHE A 117 -6.71 -8.62 -1.95
CA PHE A 117 -6.20 -7.43 -2.61
C PHE A 117 -6.25 -6.26 -1.63
N TRP A 118 -5.12 -5.56 -1.46
CA TRP A 118 -5.05 -4.40 -0.60
C TRP A 118 -4.90 -3.14 -1.44
N ASP A 119 -6.00 -2.45 -1.62
CA ASP A 119 -6.03 -1.22 -2.40
C ASP A 119 -5.57 -0.02 -1.57
N VAL A 120 -4.40 0.48 -1.90
CA VAL A 120 -3.81 1.64 -1.22
C VAL A 120 -4.30 2.98 -1.79
N ASP A 121 -4.97 2.95 -2.96
CA ASP A 121 -5.56 4.14 -3.60
C ASP A 121 -6.85 3.74 -4.34
N ALA A 122 -7.88 3.41 -3.59
CA ALA A 122 -9.15 2.95 -4.13
C ALA A 122 -9.80 3.94 -5.12
N PRO A 123 -9.74 5.27 -4.93
CA PRO A 123 -10.22 6.20 -5.96
C PRO A 123 -9.54 5.98 -7.30
N ALA A 124 -8.20 5.91 -7.34
CA ALA A 124 -7.46 5.73 -8.59
C ALA A 124 -7.78 4.38 -9.25
N THR A 125 -7.87 3.29 -8.46
CA THR A 125 -8.25 1.96 -8.96
C THR A 125 -9.66 1.95 -9.57
N LEU A 126 -10.63 2.52 -8.86
CA LEU A 126 -12.03 2.55 -9.29
C LEU A 126 -12.22 3.47 -10.50
N ASP A 127 -11.53 4.60 -10.56
CA ASP A 127 -11.55 5.52 -11.71
C ASP A 127 -10.95 4.85 -12.94
N ARG A 128 -9.85 4.09 -12.80
CA ARG A 128 -9.25 3.29 -13.90
C ARG A 128 -10.27 2.30 -14.48
N ILE A 129 -10.96 1.55 -13.61
CA ILE A 129 -11.98 0.58 -14.02
C ILE A 129 -13.17 1.29 -14.68
N HIS A 130 -13.61 2.42 -14.13
CA HIS A 130 -14.71 3.19 -14.68
C HIS A 130 -14.39 3.76 -16.07
N ALA A 131 -13.17 4.25 -16.26
CA ALA A 131 -12.70 4.81 -17.52
C ALA A 131 -12.46 3.72 -18.60
N ASN A 132 -12.18 2.49 -18.19
CA ASN A 132 -11.97 1.35 -19.09
C ASN A 132 -12.83 0.14 -18.68
N PRO A 133 -14.03 0.00 -19.26
CA PRO A 133 -14.90 -1.17 -18.97
C PRO A 133 -14.29 -2.53 -19.29
N ALA A 134 -13.20 -2.57 -20.09
CA ALA A 134 -12.44 -3.77 -20.40
C ALA A 134 -11.19 -3.94 -19.50
N ASP A 135 -11.09 -3.19 -18.42
CA ASP A 135 -9.98 -3.32 -17.48
C ASP A 135 -9.91 -4.76 -16.93
N PRO A 136 -8.79 -5.47 -17.09
CA PRO A 136 -8.70 -6.88 -16.70
C PRO A 136 -8.88 -7.08 -15.21
N PHE A 137 -8.54 -6.09 -14.37
CA PHE A 137 -8.69 -6.19 -12.92
C PHE A 137 -10.16 -6.29 -12.49
N ALA A 138 -11.08 -5.65 -13.20
CA ALA A 138 -12.52 -5.72 -12.88
C ALA A 138 -13.03 -7.17 -12.82
N ALA A 139 -12.58 -8.03 -13.76
CA ALA A 139 -12.93 -9.44 -13.80
C ALA A 139 -12.26 -10.27 -12.67
N LEU A 140 -11.20 -9.78 -12.08
CA LEU A 140 -10.47 -10.46 -11.00
C LEU A 140 -11.07 -10.16 -9.61
N ILE A 141 -11.72 -9.03 -9.42
CA ILE A 141 -12.27 -8.59 -8.13
C ILE A 141 -13.14 -9.68 -7.46
N PRO A 142 -14.10 -10.34 -8.14
CA PRO A 142 -14.92 -11.40 -7.53
C PRO A 142 -14.14 -12.65 -7.10
N ARG A 143 -12.93 -12.84 -7.61
CA ARG A 143 -12.10 -14.01 -7.33
C ARG A 143 -11.31 -13.86 -6.02
N TYR A 144 -11.03 -12.62 -5.59
CA TYR A 144 -10.42 -12.36 -4.30
C TYR A 144 -11.36 -12.72 -3.15
N ASP A 145 -10.82 -13.20 -2.05
CA ASP A 145 -11.62 -13.48 -0.84
C ASP A 145 -11.93 -12.19 -0.09
N LEU A 146 -11.02 -11.22 -0.15
CA LEU A 146 -11.09 -9.97 0.60
C LEU A 146 -10.45 -8.83 -0.18
N ILE A 147 -11.14 -7.72 -0.23
CA ILE A 147 -10.59 -6.43 -0.65
C ILE A 147 -10.38 -5.58 0.62
N LEU A 148 -9.17 -5.10 0.84
CA LEU A 148 -8.84 -4.14 1.88
C LEU A 148 -8.60 -2.77 1.25
N THR A 149 -9.05 -1.69 1.88
CA THR A 149 -8.84 -0.34 1.37
C THR A 149 -8.31 0.58 2.46
N TYR A 150 -7.50 1.57 2.10
CA TYR A 150 -6.98 2.55 3.05
C TYR A 150 -8.04 3.51 3.60
N GLY A 151 -9.21 3.53 3.02
CA GLY A 151 -10.26 4.43 3.44
C GLY A 151 -11.40 4.49 2.44
N GLY A 152 -12.02 5.68 2.31
CA GLY A 152 -13.16 5.91 1.43
C GLY A 152 -14.50 5.46 2.01
N GLY A 153 -14.49 4.71 3.11
CA GLY A 153 -15.71 4.32 3.84
C GLY A 153 -16.75 3.61 2.99
N GLN A 154 -18.01 3.83 3.29
CA GLN A 154 -19.15 3.19 2.61
C GLN A 154 -19.21 3.43 1.09
N PRO A 155 -18.86 4.60 0.54
CA PRO A 155 -18.84 4.78 -0.92
C PRO A 155 -17.92 3.80 -1.63
N VAL A 156 -16.71 3.59 -1.13
CA VAL A 156 -15.74 2.65 -1.69
C VAL A 156 -16.21 1.20 -1.50
N VAL A 157 -16.72 0.86 -0.32
CA VAL A 157 -17.29 -0.47 -0.07
C VAL A 157 -18.41 -0.78 -1.08
N ARG A 158 -19.32 0.16 -1.31
CA ARG A 158 -20.41 -0.02 -2.30
C ARG A 158 -19.86 -0.16 -3.72
N ALA A 159 -18.85 0.62 -4.09
CA ALA A 159 -18.25 0.52 -5.42
C ALA A 159 -17.66 -0.88 -5.66
N TYR A 160 -16.88 -1.41 -4.72
CA TYR A 160 -16.36 -2.77 -4.82
C TYR A 160 -17.46 -3.84 -4.77
N THR A 161 -18.50 -3.65 -3.96
CA THR A 161 -19.65 -4.55 -3.95
C THR A 161 -20.38 -4.58 -5.30
N ASN A 162 -20.52 -3.44 -5.95
CA ASN A 162 -21.10 -3.35 -7.29
C ASN A 162 -20.25 -4.04 -8.36
N LEU A 163 -18.94 -4.18 -8.12
CA LEU A 163 -18.01 -4.98 -8.91
C LEU A 163 -17.96 -6.45 -8.46
N ASN A 164 -18.93 -6.90 -7.65
CA ASN A 164 -19.08 -8.25 -7.12
C ASN A 164 -17.92 -8.71 -6.22
N ALA A 165 -17.25 -7.79 -5.51
CA ALA A 165 -16.33 -8.16 -4.46
C ALA A 165 -17.04 -9.00 -3.38
N ARG A 166 -16.45 -10.11 -2.96
CA ARG A 166 -17.01 -11.00 -1.92
C ARG A 166 -17.09 -10.29 -0.55
N LEU A 167 -16.06 -9.55 -0.23
CA LEU A 167 -15.95 -8.75 0.99
C LEU A 167 -15.03 -7.56 0.74
N CYS A 168 -15.44 -6.37 1.15
CA CYS A 168 -14.60 -5.17 1.12
C CYS A 168 -14.62 -4.54 2.50
N VAL A 169 -13.41 -4.36 3.09
CA VAL A 169 -13.24 -3.82 4.44
C VAL A 169 -12.26 -2.65 4.42
N PRO A 170 -12.67 -1.45 4.81
CA PRO A 170 -11.76 -0.33 5.00
C PRO A 170 -10.85 -0.55 6.20
N ILE A 171 -9.54 -0.44 5.97
CA ILE A 171 -8.52 -0.33 7.01
C ILE A 171 -7.86 1.03 6.81
N TYR A 172 -8.27 2.00 7.64
CA TYR A 172 -7.81 3.37 7.49
C TYR A 172 -6.29 3.48 7.69
N ASN A 173 -5.68 4.38 6.93
CA ASN A 173 -4.30 4.77 7.16
C ASN A 173 -4.12 5.21 8.62
N ALA A 174 -3.01 4.78 9.18
CA ALA A 174 -2.62 5.12 10.54
C ALA A 174 -1.12 5.40 10.61
N LEU A 175 -0.70 6.13 11.62
CA LEU A 175 0.71 6.30 11.91
C LEU A 175 1.30 5.07 12.61
N ASP A 176 2.60 4.88 12.46
CA ASP A 176 3.36 3.98 13.33
C ASP A 176 3.85 4.78 14.55
N PRO A 177 3.34 4.54 15.77
CA PRO A 177 3.70 5.32 16.94
C PRO A 177 5.17 5.16 17.35
N ALA A 178 5.86 4.13 16.89
CA ALA A 178 7.29 3.96 17.13
C ALA A 178 8.14 4.99 16.36
N THR A 179 7.65 5.48 15.22
CA THR A 179 8.36 6.42 14.35
C THR A 179 7.65 7.79 14.24
N HIS A 180 6.36 7.84 14.54
CA HIS A 180 5.53 9.04 14.45
C HIS A 180 4.87 9.32 15.81
N HIS A 181 5.51 10.15 16.60
CA HIS A 181 5.05 10.54 17.93
C HIS A 181 5.36 12.02 18.17
N PRO A 182 4.70 12.69 19.12
CA PRO A 182 5.03 14.07 19.49
C PRO A 182 6.50 14.22 19.89
N VAL A 183 7.15 15.22 19.33
CA VAL A 183 8.55 15.58 19.64
C VAL A 183 8.58 17.00 20.17
N ALA A 184 9.73 17.41 20.75
CA ALA A 184 9.91 18.78 21.21
C ALA A 184 9.72 19.77 20.02
N PRO A 185 8.98 20.87 20.23
CA PRO A 185 8.80 21.88 19.18
C PRO A 185 10.14 22.45 18.71
N ASP A 186 10.27 22.63 17.40
CA ASP A 186 11.41 23.31 16.77
C ASP A 186 10.94 24.64 16.19
N ALA A 187 11.49 25.75 16.66
CA ALA A 187 11.11 27.09 16.24
C ALA A 187 11.29 27.35 14.74
N ARG A 188 12.16 26.58 14.06
CA ARG A 188 12.36 26.67 12.62
C ARG A 188 11.11 26.28 11.81
N PHE A 189 10.28 25.40 12.37
CA PHE A 189 9.06 24.88 11.74
C PHE A 189 7.78 25.45 12.36
N GLN A 190 7.90 26.47 13.20
CA GLN A 190 6.72 27.11 13.78
C GLN A 190 5.95 27.88 12.72
N ALA A 191 4.68 27.54 12.55
CA ALA A 191 3.77 28.19 11.60
C ALA A 191 2.35 28.24 12.17
N ASP A 192 1.51 29.14 11.62
CA ASP A 192 0.06 29.16 11.91
C ASP A 192 -0.64 28.05 11.13
N LEU A 193 -0.16 27.76 9.91
CA LEU A 193 -0.59 26.66 9.08
C LEU A 193 0.62 26.10 8.32
N ALA A 194 0.75 24.78 8.28
CA ALA A 194 1.83 24.11 7.56
C ALA A 194 1.27 23.06 6.58
N PHE A 195 1.93 22.94 5.44
CA PHE A 195 1.69 21.88 4.47
C PHE A 195 2.97 21.05 4.29
N LEU A 196 2.83 19.74 4.36
CA LEU A 196 3.89 18.80 4.06
C LEU A 196 3.36 17.76 3.06
N GLY A 197 3.91 17.70 1.87
CA GLY A 197 3.50 16.77 0.85
C GLY A 197 4.33 16.88 -0.42
N ASN A 198 4.16 15.90 -1.31
CA ASN A 198 4.76 15.92 -2.63
C ASN A 198 3.90 16.73 -3.61
N ARG A 199 4.56 17.38 -4.58
CA ARG A 199 3.88 18.01 -5.70
C ARG A 199 3.40 16.93 -6.67
N LEU A 200 2.10 16.67 -6.66
CA LEU A 200 1.45 15.71 -7.54
C LEU A 200 0.47 16.45 -8.46
N PRO A 201 0.51 16.23 -9.78
CA PRO A 201 -0.29 16.98 -10.74
C PRO A 201 -1.80 16.96 -10.46
N ASP A 202 -2.33 15.84 -10.00
CA ASP A 202 -3.74 15.65 -9.63
C ASP A 202 -4.17 16.43 -8.37
N ARG A 203 -3.22 16.86 -7.55
CA ARG A 203 -3.46 17.55 -6.26
C ARG A 203 -2.99 18.99 -6.25
N GLU A 204 -2.21 19.39 -7.24
CA GLU A 204 -1.57 20.71 -7.30
C GLU A 204 -2.60 21.85 -7.19
N ALA A 205 -3.67 21.79 -7.97
CA ALA A 205 -4.72 22.82 -7.95
C ALA A 205 -5.37 23.00 -6.56
N ARG A 206 -5.46 21.93 -5.77
CA ARG A 206 -5.97 21.99 -4.39
C ARG A 206 -4.97 22.67 -3.46
N VAL A 207 -3.68 22.38 -3.61
CA VAL A 207 -2.62 23.01 -2.81
C VAL A 207 -2.56 24.50 -3.14
N GLU A 208 -2.63 24.85 -4.41
CA GLU A 208 -2.72 26.27 -4.84
C GLU A 208 -3.91 26.96 -4.18
N SER A 209 -5.11 26.44 -4.37
CA SER A 209 -6.35 27.11 -3.90
C SER A 209 -6.45 27.14 -2.37
N PHE A 210 -6.12 26.05 -1.66
CA PHE A 210 -6.36 25.95 -0.22
C PHE A 210 -5.17 26.34 0.66
N PHE A 211 -3.96 26.41 0.11
CA PHE A 211 -2.77 26.76 0.87
C PHE A 211 -2.07 27.99 0.32
N LEU A 212 -1.67 28.03 -0.96
CA LEU A 212 -0.89 29.14 -1.52
C LEU A 212 -1.72 30.41 -1.66
N ASP A 213 -2.95 30.32 -2.13
CA ASP A 213 -3.86 31.48 -2.22
C ASP A 213 -4.25 31.97 -0.82
N ALA A 214 -4.45 31.06 0.14
CA ALA A 214 -4.69 31.43 1.52
C ALA A 214 -3.48 32.18 2.13
N ALA A 215 -2.26 31.73 1.86
CA ALA A 215 -1.04 32.41 2.29
C ALA A 215 -0.92 33.83 1.68
N ALA A 216 -1.24 33.93 0.39
CA ALA A 216 -1.24 35.25 -0.29
C ALA A 216 -2.28 36.23 0.30
N CYS A 217 -3.44 35.72 0.73
CA CYS A 217 -4.49 36.51 1.35
C CYS A 217 -4.24 36.88 2.82
N LEU A 218 -3.32 36.21 3.49
CA LEU A 218 -3.06 36.36 4.94
C LEU A 218 -1.57 36.67 5.20
N PRO A 219 -1.04 37.83 4.75
CA PRO A 219 0.38 38.16 4.81
C PRO A 219 0.94 38.28 6.24
N ASP A 220 0.07 38.50 7.24
CA ASP A 220 0.45 38.57 8.66
C ASP A 220 0.55 37.20 9.35
N ARG A 221 0.25 36.10 8.62
CA ARG A 221 0.33 34.76 9.12
C ARG A 221 1.58 34.07 8.59
N ARG A 222 2.05 33.07 9.34
CA ARG A 222 3.20 32.23 8.96
C ARG A 222 2.71 30.92 8.35
N PHE A 223 3.08 30.72 7.09
CA PHE A 223 2.79 29.51 6.33
C PHE A 223 4.05 28.74 6.04
#